data_40ef9dfae3b0556d3175274728dacdb1
#
_entry.id   40ef9dfae3b0556d3175274728dacdb1
#
_cell.length_a   1.000
_cell.length_b   1.000
_cell.length_c   1.000
_cell.angle_alpha   90.00
_cell.angle_beta   90.00
_cell.angle_gamma   90.00
#
_symmetry.space_group_name_H-M   'P 1'
#
loop_
_entity.id
_entity.type
_entity.pdbx_description
1 polymer ?
#
loop_
_entity_poly.entity_id
_entity_poly.type
_entity_poly.pdbx_seq_one_letter_code
_entity_poly.pdbx_strand_id
1 'polypeptide(L)'
;VNQHSLLIMVDHSKINLTLSQDFYDRFNEVIVVDHHRRDDDFPENAVLTFIESGASSACELVTELLQFQGAPERLSKIQASILMAGIMLDTKNFSTRVTSRTFDVASYLRSLGSDSGEIQMISATDFDEYRRINELIIAGERITDDIIVATGDNHKCYNNVVIAKAADTMLAMAGIEATFVVARTSH
;
A
#
# COMPACT_ATOMS: atom_id res chain seq x y z
N VAL A 1 -7.10 -15.28 -21.46
CA VAL A 1 -6.24 -16.23 -20.75
C VAL A 1 -6.15 -17.50 -21.57
N ASN A 2 -4.96 -18.00 -21.79
CA ASN A 2 -4.69 -19.26 -22.48
C ASN A 2 -3.68 -20.10 -21.67
N GLN A 3 -3.31 -21.29 -22.16
CA GLN A 3 -2.41 -22.24 -21.46
C GLN A 3 -1.00 -21.69 -21.14
N HIS A 4 -0.61 -20.59 -21.79
CA HIS A 4 0.69 -19.93 -21.63
C HIS A 4 0.59 -18.58 -20.90
N SER A 5 -0.59 -18.28 -20.35
CA SER A 5 -0.77 -17.04 -19.57
C SER A 5 -0.22 -17.23 -18.17
N LEU A 6 0.60 -16.28 -17.72
CA LEU A 6 1.18 -16.20 -16.39
C LEU A 6 0.45 -15.14 -15.59
N LEU A 7 0.05 -15.45 -14.37
CA LEU A 7 -0.48 -14.48 -13.41
C LEU A 7 0.65 -13.97 -12.52
N ILE A 8 0.76 -12.66 -12.38
CA ILE A 8 1.68 -12.05 -11.40
C ILE A 8 0.85 -11.37 -10.33
N MET A 9 0.90 -11.91 -9.13
CA MET A 9 0.27 -11.33 -7.93
C MET A 9 1.30 -10.43 -7.24
N VAL A 10 0.93 -9.18 -7.00
CA VAL A 10 1.80 -8.17 -6.39
C VAL A 10 1.09 -7.56 -5.18
N ASP A 11 1.82 -7.37 -4.09
CA ASP A 11 1.35 -6.74 -2.86
C ASP A 11 0.28 -7.53 -2.07
N HIS A 12 0.06 -8.75 -2.47
CA HIS A 12 -0.70 -9.74 -1.70
C HIS A 12 -0.31 -11.15 -2.13
N SER A 13 -0.41 -12.08 -1.19
CA SER A 13 -0.11 -13.50 -1.40
C SER A 13 -1.30 -14.41 -1.09
N LYS A 14 -2.45 -13.82 -0.69
CA LYS A 14 -3.67 -14.56 -0.35
C LYS A 14 -4.60 -14.63 -1.55
N ILE A 15 -5.09 -15.85 -1.86
CA ILE A 15 -6.01 -16.08 -2.96
C ILE A 15 -7.35 -15.37 -2.71
N ASN A 16 -7.85 -15.37 -1.47
CA ASN A 16 -9.10 -14.74 -1.08
C ASN A 16 -9.09 -13.19 -1.19
N LEU A 17 -7.91 -12.57 -1.34
CA LEU A 17 -7.76 -11.14 -1.60
C LEU A 17 -7.76 -10.79 -3.08
N THR A 18 -7.76 -11.79 -3.97
CA THR A 18 -7.89 -11.53 -5.42
C THR A 18 -9.27 -10.94 -5.73
N LEU A 19 -9.33 -10.02 -6.69
CA LEU A 19 -10.58 -9.37 -7.11
C LEU A 19 -11.60 -10.36 -7.68
N SER A 20 -11.13 -11.52 -8.19
CA SER A 20 -11.98 -12.55 -8.78
C SER A 20 -11.31 -13.90 -8.69
N GLN A 21 -11.88 -14.80 -7.88
CA GLN A 21 -11.46 -16.20 -7.79
C GLN A 21 -11.59 -16.90 -9.15
N ASP A 22 -12.71 -16.70 -9.84
CA ASP A 22 -12.94 -17.30 -11.18
C ASP A 22 -11.89 -16.85 -12.21
N PHE A 23 -11.31 -15.66 -12.03
CA PHE A 23 -10.23 -15.20 -12.90
C PHE A 23 -8.91 -15.86 -12.51
N TYR A 24 -8.59 -15.94 -11.23
CA TYR A 24 -7.41 -16.63 -10.70
C TYR A 24 -7.37 -18.11 -11.16
N ASP A 25 -8.47 -18.83 -11.09
CA ASP A 25 -8.58 -20.26 -11.43
C ASP A 25 -8.28 -20.57 -12.92
N ARG A 26 -8.15 -19.55 -13.76
CA ARG A 26 -7.80 -19.69 -15.18
C ARG A 26 -6.30 -19.79 -15.43
N PHE A 27 -5.46 -19.61 -14.41
CA PHE A 27 -4.02 -19.60 -14.55
C PHE A 27 -3.40 -20.87 -13.97
N ASN A 28 -2.54 -21.51 -14.76
CA ASN A 28 -1.79 -22.69 -14.32
C ASN A 28 -0.51 -22.30 -13.58
N GLU A 29 0.03 -21.13 -13.86
CA GLU A 29 1.29 -20.64 -13.31
C GLU A 29 1.10 -19.24 -12.71
N VAL A 30 1.59 -19.09 -11.49
CA VAL A 30 1.50 -17.85 -10.73
C VAL A 30 2.89 -17.44 -10.25
N ILE A 31 3.19 -16.15 -10.34
CA ILE A 31 4.32 -15.52 -9.63
C ILE A 31 3.74 -14.67 -8.49
N VAL A 32 4.36 -14.75 -7.32
CA VAL A 32 3.98 -13.93 -6.15
C VAL A 32 5.14 -13.05 -5.75
N VAL A 33 4.90 -11.73 -5.68
CA VAL A 33 5.83 -10.73 -5.16
C VAL A 33 5.13 -9.94 -4.06
N ASP A 34 5.52 -10.16 -2.80
CA ASP A 34 4.79 -9.60 -1.65
C ASP A 34 5.74 -9.30 -0.49
N HIS A 35 5.41 -8.30 0.33
CA HIS A 35 6.13 -7.95 1.54
C HIS A 35 5.34 -8.29 2.83
N HIS A 36 4.16 -8.86 2.70
CA HIS A 36 3.37 -9.32 3.83
C HIS A 36 3.86 -10.68 4.34
N ARG A 37 3.48 -11.03 5.55
CA ARG A 37 3.74 -12.38 6.07
C ARG A 37 2.89 -13.39 5.31
N ARG A 38 3.52 -14.48 4.91
CA ARG A 38 2.84 -15.61 4.27
C ARG A 38 1.80 -16.21 5.23
N ASP A 39 0.66 -16.59 4.68
CA ASP A 39 -0.45 -17.25 5.34
C ASP A 39 -0.72 -18.63 4.69
N ASP A 40 -1.63 -19.41 5.25
CA ASP A 40 -2.02 -20.73 4.73
C ASP A 40 -2.78 -20.63 3.40
N ASP A 41 -3.50 -19.52 3.16
CA ASP A 41 -4.20 -19.23 1.90
C ASP A 41 -3.23 -18.69 0.82
N PHE A 42 -2.37 -19.57 0.33
CA PHE A 42 -1.29 -19.26 -0.61
C PHE A 42 -1.42 -20.07 -1.92
N PRO A 43 -1.08 -19.51 -3.10
CA PRO A 43 -1.12 -20.20 -4.37
C PRO A 43 -0.25 -21.46 -4.40
N GLU A 44 -0.87 -22.65 -4.52
CA GLU A 44 -0.15 -23.93 -4.65
C GLU A 44 0.56 -24.06 -6.00
N ASN A 45 0.07 -23.35 -7.04
CA ASN A 45 0.62 -23.31 -8.39
C ASN A 45 1.64 -22.17 -8.60
N ALA A 46 2.19 -21.59 -7.52
CA ALA A 46 3.22 -20.59 -7.62
C ALA A 46 4.54 -21.17 -8.14
N VAL A 47 4.93 -20.75 -9.36
CA VAL A 47 6.20 -21.14 -9.99
C VAL A 47 7.38 -20.29 -9.53
N LEU A 48 7.11 -19.10 -9.01
CA LEU A 48 8.08 -18.23 -8.36
C LEU A 48 7.43 -17.49 -7.21
N THR A 49 8.13 -17.46 -6.09
CA THR A 49 7.71 -16.76 -4.87
C THR A 49 8.83 -15.85 -4.40
N PHE A 50 8.56 -14.55 -4.35
CA PHE A 50 9.45 -13.56 -3.79
C PHE A 50 8.73 -12.81 -2.69
N ILE A 51 8.79 -13.34 -1.47
CA ILE A 51 8.17 -12.77 -0.28
C ILE A 51 9.26 -12.36 0.71
N GLU A 52 9.29 -11.08 1.05
CA GLU A 52 10.30 -10.50 1.92
C GLU A 52 9.64 -9.53 2.92
N SER A 53 9.29 -10.04 4.10
CA SER A 53 8.59 -9.24 5.12
C SER A 53 9.45 -8.14 5.76
N GLY A 54 10.74 -8.12 5.48
CA GLY A 54 11.66 -7.04 5.87
C GLY A 54 11.69 -5.88 4.88
N ALA A 55 11.11 -6.05 3.68
CA ALA A 55 11.00 -4.96 2.71
C ALA A 55 9.93 -3.95 3.13
N SER A 56 10.12 -2.70 2.76
CA SER A 56 9.19 -1.62 3.10
C SER A 56 7.85 -1.71 2.36
N SER A 57 7.89 -2.24 1.14
CA SER A 57 6.75 -2.31 0.22
C SER A 57 6.98 -3.32 -0.90
N ALA A 58 5.91 -3.75 -1.56
CA ALA A 58 6.02 -4.52 -2.81
C ALA A 58 6.69 -3.69 -3.93
N CYS A 59 6.52 -2.36 -3.93
CA CYS A 59 7.21 -1.47 -4.88
C CYS A 59 8.74 -1.50 -4.71
N GLU A 60 9.25 -1.65 -3.49
CA GLU A 60 10.70 -1.87 -3.23
C GLU A 60 11.15 -3.15 -3.90
N LEU A 61 10.46 -4.28 -3.66
CA LEU A 61 10.80 -5.59 -4.21
C LEU A 61 10.76 -5.61 -5.75
N VAL A 62 9.70 -5.04 -6.33
CA VAL A 62 9.56 -4.95 -7.80
C VAL A 62 10.68 -4.10 -8.39
N THR A 63 11.05 -2.99 -7.74
CA THR A 63 12.15 -2.14 -8.21
C THR A 63 13.48 -2.89 -8.22
N GLU A 64 13.77 -3.67 -7.16
CA GLU A 64 14.97 -4.49 -7.11
C GLU A 64 14.99 -5.57 -8.20
N LEU A 65 13.88 -6.28 -8.39
CA LEU A 65 13.78 -7.24 -9.49
C LEU A 65 14.11 -6.61 -10.83
N LEU A 66 13.56 -5.42 -11.10
CA LEU A 66 13.81 -4.69 -12.35
C LEU A 66 15.26 -4.17 -12.44
N GLN A 67 15.84 -3.74 -11.33
CA GLN A 67 17.23 -3.25 -11.27
C GLN A 67 18.24 -4.36 -11.56
N PHE A 68 18.03 -5.57 -10.99
CA PHE A 68 18.98 -6.66 -11.06
C PHE A 68 18.72 -7.65 -12.21
N GLN A 69 17.59 -7.54 -12.90
CA GLN A 69 17.22 -8.40 -14.02
C GLN A 69 18.12 -8.26 -15.27
N GLY A 70 18.94 -7.21 -15.31
CA GLY A 70 19.79 -6.93 -16.48
C GLY A 70 18.99 -6.61 -17.76
N ALA A 71 17.71 -6.29 -17.62
CA ALA A 71 16.84 -5.97 -18.74
C ALA A 71 17.33 -4.72 -19.48
N PRO A 72 17.34 -4.70 -20.83
CA PRO A 72 17.78 -3.56 -21.60
C PRO A 72 16.81 -2.37 -21.49
N GLU A 73 15.58 -2.60 -21.07
CA GLU A 73 14.55 -1.57 -20.95
C GLU A 73 14.62 -0.94 -19.55
N ARG A 74 14.97 0.35 -19.54
CA ARG A 74 14.94 1.14 -18.32
C ARG A 74 13.51 1.58 -18.03
N LEU A 75 13.16 1.65 -16.75
CA LEU A 75 11.94 2.31 -16.32
C LEU A 75 11.86 3.75 -16.87
N SER A 76 10.70 4.11 -17.36
CA SER A 76 10.40 5.51 -17.69
C SER A 76 10.29 6.36 -16.42
N LYS A 77 10.42 7.69 -16.56
CA LYS A 77 10.28 8.62 -15.42
C LYS A 77 8.96 8.43 -14.68
N ILE A 78 7.86 8.26 -15.42
CA ILE A 78 6.53 8.07 -14.80
C ILE A 78 6.44 6.75 -14.04
N GLN A 79 7.02 5.66 -14.56
CA GLN A 79 7.06 4.39 -13.86
C GLN A 79 7.91 4.48 -12.58
N ALA A 80 9.07 5.16 -12.66
CA ALA A 80 9.90 5.42 -11.50
C ALA A 80 9.17 6.28 -10.43
N SER A 81 8.40 7.28 -10.87
CA SER A 81 7.57 8.12 -9.99
C SER A 81 6.45 7.32 -9.32
N ILE A 82 5.79 6.41 -10.05
CA ILE A 82 4.73 5.54 -9.50
C ILE A 82 5.30 4.57 -8.47
N LEU A 83 6.42 3.90 -8.75
CA LEU A 83 7.07 3.00 -7.80
C LEU A 83 7.53 3.74 -6.54
N MET A 84 8.10 4.94 -6.71
CA MET A 84 8.48 5.80 -5.59
C MET A 84 7.27 6.20 -4.74
N ALA A 85 6.14 6.57 -5.38
CA ALA A 85 4.91 6.91 -4.67
C ALA A 85 4.38 5.73 -3.84
N GLY A 86 4.47 4.49 -4.36
CA GLY A 86 4.11 3.28 -3.61
C GLY A 86 4.99 3.05 -2.38
N ILE A 87 6.32 3.21 -2.52
CA ILE A 87 7.24 3.13 -1.37
C ILE A 87 6.88 4.20 -0.33
N MET A 88 6.63 5.44 -0.76
CA MET A 88 6.28 6.54 0.15
C MET A 88 4.94 6.30 0.85
N LEU A 89 3.97 5.65 0.18
CA LEU A 89 2.68 5.30 0.77
C LEU A 89 2.85 4.30 1.93
N ASP A 90 3.51 3.17 1.69
CA ASP A 90 3.68 2.10 2.66
C ASP A 90 4.58 2.48 3.84
N THR A 91 5.53 3.39 3.59
CA THR A 91 6.46 3.88 4.60
C THR A 91 5.99 5.14 5.31
N LYS A 92 4.78 5.64 5.01
CA LYS A 92 4.29 6.95 5.50
C LYS A 92 5.34 8.05 5.29
N ASN A 93 5.75 8.24 4.04
CA ASN A 93 6.82 9.17 3.65
C ASN A 93 8.16 8.91 4.35
N PHE A 94 8.62 7.66 4.32
CA PHE A 94 9.87 7.21 4.93
C PHE A 94 9.94 7.36 6.47
N SER A 95 8.79 7.38 7.14
CA SER A 95 8.73 7.49 8.61
C SER A 95 8.64 6.14 9.32
N THR A 96 8.20 5.08 8.63
CA THR A 96 8.05 3.74 9.20
C THR A 96 8.53 2.65 8.25
N ARG A 97 8.97 1.52 8.78
CA ARG A 97 9.40 0.32 8.02
C ARG A 97 10.49 0.58 6.99
N VAL A 98 11.36 1.56 7.20
CA VAL A 98 12.46 1.87 6.29
C VAL A 98 13.77 1.24 6.75
N THR A 99 14.54 0.77 5.78
CA THR A 99 15.89 0.25 5.97
C THR A 99 16.86 0.96 5.01
N SER A 100 18.16 0.70 5.12
CA SER A 100 19.13 1.17 4.11
C SER A 100 18.75 0.72 2.70
N ARG A 101 18.24 -0.50 2.55
CA ARG A 101 17.76 -1.07 1.30
C ARG A 101 16.64 -0.22 0.68
N THR A 102 15.68 0.25 1.47
CA THR A 102 14.62 1.16 1.01
C THR A 102 15.19 2.45 0.42
N PHE A 103 16.21 3.04 1.07
CA PHE A 103 16.86 4.26 0.58
C PHE A 103 17.71 4.02 -0.66
N ASP A 104 18.37 2.86 -0.80
CA ASP A 104 19.10 2.48 -2.01
C ASP A 104 18.16 2.38 -3.21
N VAL A 105 17.01 1.73 -3.04
CA VAL A 105 15.96 1.63 -4.06
C VAL A 105 15.38 3.02 -4.40
N ALA A 106 15.09 3.84 -3.41
CA ALA A 106 14.62 5.21 -3.62
C ALA A 106 15.64 6.06 -4.39
N SER A 107 16.93 5.93 -4.06
CA SER A 107 18.04 6.58 -4.78
C SER A 107 18.10 6.13 -6.24
N TYR A 108 17.96 4.82 -6.49
CA TYR A 108 17.92 4.29 -7.84
C TYR A 108 16.74 4.85 -8.64
N LEU A 109 15.52 4.83 -8.10
CA LEU A 109 14.33 5.42 -8.74
C LEU A 109 14.53 6.93 -9.03
N ARG A 110 15.19 7.65 -8.12
CA ARG A 110 15.52 9.07 -8.32
C ARG A 110 16.50 9.26 -9.45
N SER A 111 17.49 8.39 -9.60
CA SER A 111 18.47 8.43 -10.72
C SER A 111 17.82 8.19 -12.08
N LEU A 112 16.70 7.46 -12.12
CA LEU A 112 15.86 7.24 -13.31
C LEU A 112 14.94 8.42 -13.62
N GLY A 113 14.92 9.45 -12.77
CA GLY A 113 14.19 10.69 -12.97
C GLY A 113 12.81 10.73 -12.36
N SER A 114 12.54 9.93 -11.30
CA SER A 114 11.28 10.08 -10.55
C SER A 114 11.10 11.53 -10.11
N ASP A 115 9.92 12.08 -10.29
CA ASP A 115 9.60 13.49 -10.09
C ASP A 115 8.70 13.71 -8.87
N SER A 116 9.10 14.64 -8.01
CA SER A 116 8.37 14.94 -6.78
C SER A 116 7.00 15.55 -7.02
N GLY A 117 6.83 16.31 -8.11
CA GLY A 117 5.53 16.88 -8.49
C GLY A 117 4.57 15.81 -8.96
N GLU A 118 5.05 14.85 -9.79
CA GLU A 118 4.24 13.69 -10.20
C GLU A 118 3.85 12.84 -8.99
N ILE A 119 4.78 12.56 -8.08
CA ILE A 119 4.50 11.82 -6.84
C ILE A 119 3.43 12.52 -6.01
N GLN A 120 3.54 13.84 -5.85
CA GLN A 120 2.54 14.63 -5.12
C GLN A 120 1.17 14.56 -5.79
N MET A 121 1.10 14.62 -7.12
CA MET A 121 -0.16 14.48 -7.86
C MET A 121 -0.80 13.09 -7.69
N ILE A 122 0.01 12.02 -7.74
CA ILE A 122 -0.45 10.64 -7.56
C ILE A 122 -1.00 10.44 -6.14
N SER A 123 -0.36 11.05 -5.14
CA SER A 123 -0.70 10.91 -3.72
C SER A 123 -1.72 11.95 -3.24
N ALA A 124 -2.20 12.84 -4.14
CA ALA A 124 -3.13 13.89 -3.76
C ALA A 124 -4.47 13.31 -3.31
N THR A 125 -4.97 13.83 -2.20
CA THR A 125 -6.33 13.55 -1.72
C THR A 125 -7.26 14.62 -2.26
N ASP A 126 -8.43 14.23 -2.78
CA ASP A 126 -9.41 15.22 -3.22
C ASP A 126 -10.04 15.98 -2.03
N PHE A 127 -10.65 17.13 -2.33
CA PHE A 127 -11.17 18.02 -1.29
C PHE A 127 -12.30 17.38 -0.48
N ASP A 128 -13.20 16.62 -1.10
CA ASP A 128 -14.33 16.01 -0.39
C ASP A 128 -13.87 14.83 0.48
N GLU A 129 -12.90 14.05 0.02
CA GLU A 129 -12.28 13.01 0.82
C GLU A 129 -11.52 13.62 2.01
N TYR A 130 -10.72 14.67 1.77
CA TYR A 130 -10.01 15.40 2.83
C TYR A 130 -10.97 15.96 3.89
N ARG A 131 -12.10 16.52 3.46
CA ARG A 131 -13.12 17.03 4.37
C ARG A 131 -13.72 15.93 5.25
N ARG A 132 -14.04 14.77 4.66
CA ARG A 132 -14.60 13.62 5.38
C ARG A 132 -13.61 13.03 6.39
N ILE A 133 -12.32 13.00 6.05
CA ILE A 133 -11.26 12.59 6.97
C ILE A 133 -11.24 13.54 8.17
N ASN A 134 -11.26 14.84 7.92
CA ASN A 134 -11.23 15.84 8.99
C ASN A 134 -12.51 15.85 9.85
N GLU A 135 -13.68 15.53 9.29
CA GLU A 135 -14.91 15.33 10.07
C GLU A 135 -14.71 14.24 11.14
N LEU A 136 -14.11 13.10 10.78
CA LEU A 136 -13.81 12.03 11.72
C LEU A 136 -12.72 12.42 12.73
N ILE A 137 -11.68 13.15 12.30
CA ILE A 137 -10.62 13.61 13.20
C ILE A 137 -11.17 14.56 14.27
N ILE A 138 -12.04 15.51 13.87
CA ILE A 138 -12.66 16.48 14.77
C ILE A 138 -13.62 15.78 15.76
N ALA A 139 -14.26 14.68 15.35
CA ALA A 139 -15.09 13.85 16.22
C ALA A 139 -14.28 12.98 17.19
N GLY A 140 -12.96 13.03 17.13
CA GLY A 140 -12.08 12.28 18.02
C GLY A 140 -12.11 12.79 19.44
N GLU A 141 -12.36 11.90 20.38
CA GLU A 141 -12.32 12.16 21.82
C GLU A 141 -11.13 11.44 22.44
N ARG A 142 -10.37 12.14 23.26
CA ARG A 142 -9.26 11.56 24.01
C ARG A 142 -9.82 10.84 25.24
N ILE A 143 -9.79 9.50 25.21
CA ILE A 143 -10.34 8.68 26.29
C ILE A 143 -9.34 8.50 27.43
N THR A 144 -8.05 8.39 27.08
CA THR A 144 -6.91 8.40 27.98
C THR A 144 -5.85 9.34 27.43
N ASP A 145 -4.72 9.50 28.14
CA ASP A 145 -3.64 10.38 27.68
C ASP A 145 -3.01 9.97 26.34
N ASP A 146 -3.21 8.71 25.94
CA ASP A 146 -2.57 8.05 24.82
C ASP A 146 -3.56 7.41 23.81
N ILE A 147 -4.87 7.46 24.09
CA ILE A 147 -5.89 6.81 23.25
C ILE A 147 -6.94 7.82 22.74
N ILE A 148 -7.18 7.82 21.43
CA ILE A 148 -8.26 8.57 20.79
C ILE A 148 -9.30 7.61 20.21
N VAL A 149 -10.58 7.90 20.46
CA VAL A 149 -11.72 7.22 19.84
C VAL A 149 -12.54 8.24 19.07
N ALA A 150 -12.80 7.99 17.80
CA ALA A 150 -13.65 8.82 16.95
C ALA A 150 -14.88 8.04 16.49
N THR A 151 -16.04 8.66 16.56
CA THR A 151 -17.29 8.08 16.08
C THR A 151 -17.86 8.95 14.95
N GLY A 152 -18.06 8.33 13.80
CA GLY A 152 -18.66 9.01 12.64
C GLY A 152 -20.13 9.32 12.85
N ASP A 153 -20.64 10.32 12.14
CA ASP A 153 -22.07 10.69 12.14
C ASP A 153 -22.92 9.50 11.66
N ASN A 154 -23.90 9.09 12.48
CA ASN A 154 -24.80 7.97 12.21
C ASN A 154 -25.69 8.17 10.96
N HIS A 155 -25.84 9.39 10.49
CA HIS A 155 -26.60 9.72 9.28
C HIS A 155 -25.76 9.72 8.02
N LYS A 156 -24.43 9.55 8.14
CA LYS A 156 -23.48 9.52 7.03
C LYS A 156 -22.87 8.15 6.86
N CYS A 157 -22.48 7.84 5.61
CA CYS A 157 -21.64 6.68 5.30
C CYS A 157 -20.25 7.15 4.89
N TYR A 158 -19.24 6.44 5.36
CA TYR A 158 -17.83 6.68 5.05
C TYR A 158 -17.27 5.48 4.31
N ASN A 159 -16.33 5.68 3.40
CA ASN A 159 -15.60 4.55 2.83
C ASN A 159 -14.46 4.12 3.76
N ASN A 160 -13.99 2.89 3.59
CA ASN A 160 -12.95 2.32 4.44
C ASN A 160 -11.63 3.11 4.39
N VAL A 161 -11.32 3.73 3.24
CA VAL A 161 -10.11 4.53 3.06
C VAL A 161 -10.15 5.79 3.92
N VAL A 162 -11.28 6.48 3.97
CA VAL A 162 -11.48 7.68 4.82
C VAL A 162 -11.34 7.31 6.30
N ILE A 163 -11.94 6.18 6.73
CA ILE A 163 -11.86 5.70 8.11
C ILE A 163 -10.40 5.38 8.48
N ALA A 164 -9.70 4.65 7.62
CA ALA A 164 -8.31 4.29 7.85
C ALA A 164 -7.38 5.52 7.88
N LYS A 165 -7.53 6.45 6.92
CA LYS A 165 -6.73 7.69 6.88
C LYS A 165 -6.98 8.59 8.11
N ALA A 166 -8.21 8.65 8.61
CA ALA A 166 -8.52 9.40 9.84
C ALA A 166 -7.82 8.77 11.06
N ALA A 167 -7.88 7.44 11.20
CA ALA A 167 -7.19 6.72 12.26
C ALA A 167 -5.67 6.93 12.20
N ASP A 168 -5.07 6.76 11.02
CA ASP A 168 -3.63 6.97 10.81
C ASP A 168 -3.19 8.41 11.13
N THR A 169 -4.01 9.39 10.75
CA THR A 169 -3.71 10.80 11.02
C THR A 169 -3.71 11.09 12.52
N MET A 170 -4.67 10.56 13.26
CA MET A 170 -4.72 10.72 14.72
C MET A 170 -3.60 9.96 15.42
N LEU A 171 -3.25 8.77 14.92
CA LEU A 171 -2.15 7.97 15.46
C LEU A 171 -0.78 8.65 15.30
N ALA A 172 -0.63 9.52 14.30
CA ALA A 172 0.60 10.30 14.10
C ALA A 172 0.74 11.50 15.06
N MET A 173 -0.26 11.79 15.90
CA MET A 173 -0.20 12.88 16.87
C MET A 173 0.70 12.53 18.04
N ALA A 174 1.42 13.52 18.56
CA ALA A 174 2.34 13.32 19.66
C ALA A 174 1.67 12.76 20.92
N GLY A 175 2.23 11.70 21.48
CA GLY A 175 1.74 11.04 22.68
C GLY A 175 0.53 10.13 22.48
N ILE A 176 0.12 9.86 21.24
CA ILE A 176 -0.96 8.91 20.93
C ILE A 176 -0.36 7.55 20.57
N GLU A 177 -0.77 6.51 21.28
CA GLU A 177 -0.32 5.13 21.06
C GLU A 177 -1.39 4.26 20.38
N ALA A 178 -2.68 4.64 20.51
CA ALA A 178 -3.76 3.94 19.85
C ALA A 178 -4.89 4.86 19.40
N THR A 179 -5.49 4.53 18.26
CA THR A 179 -6.67 5.22 17.72
C THR A 179 -7.71 4.23 17.25
N PHE A 180 -8.98 4.52 17.51
CA PHE A 180 -10.10 3.73 17.06
C PHE A 180 -11.09 4.65 16.34
N VAL A 181 -11.45 4.29 15.11
CA VAL A 181 -12.45 5.02 14.33
C VAL A 181 -13.59 4.08 14.00
N VAL A 182 -14.78 4.42 14.46
CA VAL A 182 -16.01 3.65 14.24
C VAL A 182 -16.96 4.50 13.41
N ALA A 183 -17.32 4.02 12.23
CA ALA A 183 -18.23 4.71 11.34
C ALA A 183 -19.05 3.74 10.50
N ARG A 184 -20.21 4.19 10.04
CA ARG A 184 -21.06 3.42 9.13
C ARG A 184 -20.42 3.40 7.74
N THR A 185 -20.30 2.21 7.14
CA THR A 185 -19.82 2.04 5.77
C THR A 185 -20.98 1.84 4.81
N SER A 186 -20.84 2.34 3.57
CA SER A 186 -21.66 1.92 2.45
C SER A 186 -21.09 0.61 1.88
N HIS A 187 -21.91 -0.41 1.81
CA HIS A 187 -21.58 -1.65 1.08
C HIS A 187 -21.60 -1.43 -0.42
#